data_910c60c8467aa92a9a6bed7becba3629
#
_entry.id   910c60c8467aa92a9a6bed7becba3629
#
_cell.length_a   1.000
_cell.length_b   1.000
_cell.length_c   1.000
_cell.angle_alpha   90.00
_cell.angle_beta   90.00
_cell.angle_gamma   90.00
#
_symmetry.space_group_name_H-M   'P 1'
#
loop_
_entity.id
_entity.type
_entity.pdbx_description
1 polymer ?
#
loop_
_entity_poly.entity_id
_entity_poly.type
_entity_poly.pdbx_seq_one_letter_code
_entity_poly.pdbx_strand_id
1 'polypeptide(L)'
;EKPKNTTIEFAQSISSLYYQERDATDMVRKKIAYFLDQVRQRYYLDTQQIDEAFAQRLANKSGRDRQLVGTIVAAIMQFEQHQQAKEEILIQLDKWIDEFWNIH
;
A
#
# COMPACT_ATOMS: atom_id res chain seq x y z
N GLU A 1 6.35 23.26 18.85
CA GLU A 1 6.67 22.81 18.75
C GLU A 1 6.99 22.23 18.24
N LYS A 2 7.13 22.13 17.57
CA LYS A 2 7.43 21.34 17.32
C LYS A 2 8.20 20.91 16.52
N PRO A 3 8.95 20.40 16.57
CA PRO A 3 10.08 19.92 15.95
C PRO A 3 9.72 18.97 14.84
N LYS A 4 10.59 18.67 13.97
CA LYS A 4 10.34 17.88 12.87
C LYS A 4 10.11 16.47 13.15
N ASN A 5 10.84 15.87 14.02
CA ASN A 5 10.59 14.51 14.38
C ASN A 5 9.28 14.41 15.01
N THR A 6 8.92 15.39 15.75
CA THR A 6 7.61 15.46 16.36
C THR A 6 6.54 15.49 15.28
N THR A 7 6.85 16.06 14.15
CA THR A 7 5.88 16.09 13.07
C THR A 7 5.49 14.70 12.61
N ILE A 8 6.46 13.82 12.47
CA ILE A 8 6.15 12.46 12.06
C ILE A 8 5.37 11.75 13.14
N GLU A 9 5.81 11.87 14.37
CA GLU A 9 5.10 11.24 15.48
C GLU A 9 3.71 11.83 15.62
N PHE A 10 3.60 13.12 15.44
CA PHE A 10 2.32 13.79 15.53
C PHE A 10 1.37 13.28 14.47
N ALA A 11 1.87 13.09 13.25
CA ALA A 11 1.04 12.58 12.18
C ALA A 11 0.55 11.18 12.50
N GLN A 12 1.39 10.35 13.07
CA GLN A 12 0.97 9.01 13.43
C GLN A 12 -0.06 9.03 14.56
N SER A 13 0.15 9.90 15.52
CA SER A 13 -0.81 10.03 16.61
C SER A 13 -2.15 10.50 16.11
N ILE A 14 -2.14 11.45 15.21
CA ILE A 14 -3.38 11.96 14.66
C ILE A 14 -4.09 10.86 13.88
N SER A 15 -3.33 10.07 13.16
CA SER A 15 -3.93 8.96 12.46
C SER A 15 -4.65 8.02 13.41
N SER A 16 -4.01 7.71 14.53
CA SER A 16 -4.63 6.85 15.52
C SER A 16 -5.90 7.45 16.08
N LEU A 17 -5.92 8.75 16.23
CA LEU A 17 -7.10 9.42 16.79
C LEU A 17 -8.23 9.49 15.78
N TYR A 18 -7.90 9.76 14.53
CA TYR A 18 -8.91 9.95 13.50
C TYR A 18 -9.33 8.69 12.79
N TYR A 19 -8.39 7.77 12.61
CA TYR A 19 -8.70 6.60 11.82
C TYR A 19 -9.25 5.51 12.71
N GLN A 20 -10.55 5.41 12.73
CA GLN A 20 -11.17 4.24 13.28
C GLN A 20 -11.13 3.15 12.23
N GLU A 21 -11.59 1.97 12.63
CA GLU A 21 -11.46 0.82 11.73
C GLU A 21 -12.08 1.10 10.37
N ARG A 22 -13.22 1.76 10.36
CA ARG A 22 -13.90 2.05 9.11
C ARG A 22 -13.08 3.01 8.26
N ASP A 23 -12.48 4.01 8.89
CA ASP A 23 -11.69 4.97 8.16
C ASP A 23 -10.43 4.34 7.60
N ALA A 24 -9.82 3.45 8.37
CA ALA A 24 -8.65 2.75 7.90
C ALA A 24 -8.98 1.90 6.68
N THR A 25 -10.13 1.23 6.72
CA THR A 25 -10.58 0.43 5.58
C THR A 25 -10.69 1.28 4.33
N ASP A 26 -11.31 2.45 4.45
CA ASP A 26 -11.50 3.32 3.32
C ASP A 26 -10.16 3.83 2.79
N MET A 27 -9.25 4.18 3.69
CA MET A 27 -7.94 4.66 3.28
C MET A 27 -7.12 3.57 2.60
N VAL A 28 -7.21 2.35 3.10
CA VAL A 28 -6.51 1.23 2.46
C VAL A 28 -7.07 1.03 1.05
N ARG A 29 -8.39 1.08 0.91
CA ARG A 29 -9.01 0.92 -0.40
C ARG A 29 -8.49 1.97 -1.37
N LYS A 30 -8.40 3.21 -0.94
CA LYS A 30 -7.92 4.28 -1.80
C LYS A 30 -6.45 4.13 -2.12
N LYS A 31 -5.65 3.69 -1.15
CA LYS A 31 -4.24 3.48 -1.41
C LYS A 31 -4.01 2.39 -2.44
N ILE A 32 -4.77 1.31 -2.33
CA ILE A 32 -4.65 0.22 -3.28
C ILE A 32 -5.06 0.70 -4.67
N ALA A 33 -6.16 1.42 -4.77
CA ALA A 33 -6.63 1.92 -6.05
C ALA A 33 -5.59 2.84 -6.69
N TYR A 34 -5.01 3.72 -5.90
CA TYR A 34 -4.00 4.64 -6.40
C TYR A 34 -2.75 3.89 -6.83
N PHE A 35 -2.32 2.93 -6.03
CA PHE A 35 -1.15 2.13 -6.37
C PHE A 35 -1.35 1.39 -7.69
N LEU A 36 -2.50 0.74 -7.84
CA LEU A 36 -2.77 0.00 -9.07
C LEU A 36 -2.89 0.92 -10.28
N ASP A 37 -3.44 2.11 -10.07
CA ASP A 37 -3.51 3.08 -11.15
C ASP A 37 -2.12 3.48 -11.61
N GLN A 38 -1.22 3.71 -10.68
CA GLN A 38 0.16 4.05 -11.03
C GLN A 38 0.87 2.91 -11.72
N VAL A 39 0.60 1.69 -11.28
CA VAL A 39 1.17 0.51 -11.92
C VAL A 39 0.71 0.43 -13.38
N ARG A 40 -0.57 0.66 -13.62
CA ARG A 40 -1.08 0.64 -14.98
C ARG A 40 -0.40 1.69 -15.85
N GLN A 41 -0.22 2.87 -15.30
CA GLN A 41 0.34 3.96 -16.07
C GLN A 41 1.84 3.78 -16.32
N ARG A 42 2.55 3.26 -15.34
CA ARG A 42 3.99 3.13 -15.46
C ARG A 42 4.43 1.87 -16.18
N TYR A 43 3.77 0.77 -15.90
CA TYR A 43 4.23 -0.52 -16.40
C TYR A 43 3.27 -1.14 -17.41
N TYR A 44 2.13 -0.50 -17.63
CA TYR A 44 1.15 -0.98 -18.62
C TYR A 44 0.70 -2.40 -18.31
N LEU A 45 0.49 -2.68 -17.01
CA LEU A 45 0.03 -3.98 -16.59
C LEU A 45 -1.47 -3.97 -16.38
N ASP A 46 -2.08 -5.11 -16.67
CA ASP A 46 -3.49 -5.29 -16.43
C ASP A 46 -3.69 -5.51 -14.94
N THR A 47 -4.56 -4.73 -14.32
CA THR A 47 -4.82 -4.85 -12.89
C THR A 47 -6.20 -5.38 -12.58
N GLN A 48 -6.86 -5.99 -13.56
CA GLN A 48 -8.18 -6.54 -13.33
C GLN A 48 -8.14 -7.75 -12.41
N GLN A 49 -7.07 -8.50 -12.50
CA GLN A 49 -6.92 -9.68 -11.66
C GLN A 49 -5.61 -9.58 -10.91
N ILE A 50 -5.72 -9.47 -9.61
CA ILE A 50 -4.56 -9.34 -8.74
C ILE A 50 -4.30 -10.68 -8.09
N ASP A 51 -3.27 -11.36 -8.55
CA ASP A 51 -2.92 -12.68 -8.05
C ASP A 51 -1.41 -12.85 -8.09
N GLU A 52 -0.96 -14.07 -7.86
CA GLU A 52 0.46 -14.35 -7.84
C GLU A 52 1.12 -14.10 -9.18
N ALA A 53 0.41 -14.40 -10.26
CA ALA A 53 0.94 -14.12 -11.59
C ALA A 53 1.14 -12.62 -11.79
N PHE A 54 0.21 -11.82 -11.28
CA PHE A 54 0.36 -10.37 -11.34
C PHE A 54 1.59 -9.94 -10.57
N ALA A 55 1.81 -10.53 -9.39
CA ALA A 55 2.98 -10.18 -8.60
C ALA A 55 4.26 -10.46 -9.35
N GLN A 56 4.33 -11.59 -10.03
CA GLN A 56 5.52 -11.93 -10.80
C GLN A 56 5.72 -10.94 -11.95
N ARG A 57 4.65 -10.61 -12.66
CA ARG A 57 4.75 -9.66 -13.76
C ARG A 57 5.20 -8.29 -13.27
N LEU A 58 4.65 -7.86 -12.14
CA LEU A 58 5.02 -6.56 -11.60
C LEU A 58 6.47 -6.56 -11.14
N ALA A 59 6.91 -7.61 -10.47
CA ALA A 59 8.30 -7.69 -10.04
C ALA A 59 9.24 -7.66 -11.23
N ASN A 60 8.90 -8.40 -12.28
CA ASN A 60 9.74 -8.44 -13.46
C ASN A 60 9.81 -7.08 -14.15
N LYS A 61 8.66 -6.45 -14.31
CA LYS A 61 8.63 -5.18 -15.04
C LYS A 61 9.25 -4.04 -14.25
N SER A 62 9.05 -4.04 -12.94
CA SER A 62 9.52 -2.94 -12.12
C SER A 62 10.96 -3.12 -11.70
N GLY A 63 11.45 -4.35 -11.71
CA GLY A 63 12.79 -4.64 -11.22
C GLY A 63 12.90 -4.57 -9.71
N ARG A 64 11.78 -4.50 -9.02
CA ARG A 64 11.79 -4.42 -7.57
C ARG A 64 11.96 -5.79 -6.94
N ASP A 65 12.24 -5.77 -5.65
CA ASP A 65 12.40 -6.99 -4.89
C ASP A 65 11.13 -7.83 -4.95
N ARG A 66 11.27 -9.08 -5.32
CA ARG A 66 10.16 -9.99 -5.42
C ARG A 66 9.41 -10.13 -4.12
N GLN A 67 10.15 -10.13 -3.03
CA GLN A 67 9.54 -10.29 -1.72
C GLN A 67 8.67 -9.10 -1.38
N LEU A 68 9.16 -7.90 -1.68
CA LEU A 68 8.38 -6.69 -1.42
C LEU A 68 7.12 -6.68 -2.27
N VAL A 69 7.26 -6.97 -3.56
CA VAL A 69 6.11 -7.00 -4.45
C VAL A 69 5.11 -8.06 -3.99
N GLY A 70 5.60 -9.22 -3.63
CA GLY A 70 4.72 -10.29 -3.15
C GLY A 70 3.98 -9.89 -1.89
N THR A 71 4.65 -9.18 -0.99
CA THR A 71 4.02 -8.73 0.23
C THR A 71 2.90 -7.74 -0.07
N ILE A 72 3.15 -6.80 -0.97
CA ILE A 72 2.13 -5.82 -1.33
C ILE A 72 0.95 -6.50 -1.99
N VAL A 73 1.21 -7.40 -2.93
CA VAL A 73 0.14 -8.09 -3.64
C VAL A 73 -0.66 -8.96 -2.68
N ALA A 74 0.01 -9.64 -1.76
CA ALA A 74 -0.69 -10.46 -0.77
C ALA A 74 -1.61 -9.60 0.08
N ALA A 75 -1.15 -8.42 0.47
CA ALA A 75 -1.98 -7.52 1.25
C ALA A 75 -3.20 -7.07 0.46
N ILE A 76 -3.02 -6.79 -0.82
CA ILE A 76 -4.13 -6.40 -1.68
C ILE A 76 -5.13 -7.54 -1.79
N MET A 77 -4.64 -8.75 -2.00
CA MET A 77 -5.53 -9.91 -2.11
C MET A 77 -6.32 -10.13 -0.83
N GLN A 78 -5.65 -9.99 0.30
CA GLN A 78 -6.33 -10.13 1.59
C GLN A 78 -7.41 -9.08 1.75
N PHE A 79 -7.10 -7.85 1.40
CA PHE A 79 -8.08 -6.79 1.53
C PHE A 79 -9.28 -7.03 0.62
N GLU A 80 -9.02 -7.47 -0.60
CA GLU A 80 -10.12 -7.72 -1.52
C GLU A 80 -11.03 -8.82 -1.02
N GLN A 81 -10.46 -9.78 -0.33
CA GLN A 81 -11.25 -10.88 0.20
C GLN A 81 -12.08 -10.47 1.40
N HIS A 82 -11.51 -9.66 2.27
CA HIS A 82 -12.19 -9.29 3.52
C HIS A 82 -12.88 -7.95 3.48
N GLN A 83 -12.44 -7.06 2.62
CA GLN A 83 -13.00 -5.71 2.48
C GLN A 83 -12.96 -4.94 3.79
N GLN A 84 -11.99 -5.26 4.63
CA GLN A 84 -11.78 -4.59 5.88
C GLN A 84 -10.30 -4.53 6.18
N ALA A 85 -9.87 -3.45 6.80
CA ALA A 85 -8.48 -3.30 7.20
C ALA A 85 -8.41 -2.48 8.47
N LYS A 86 -7.44 -2.81 9.30
CA LYS A 86 -7.18 -2.06 10.50
C LYS A 86 -6.09 -1.03 10.23
N GLU A 87 -5.94 -0.13 11.17
CA GLU A 87 -4.95 0.93 11.04
C GLU A 87 -3.55 0.36 10.84
N GLU A 88 -3.25 -0.76 11.47
CA GLU A 88 -1.95 -1.38 11.32
C GLU A 88 -1.66 -1.75 9.87
N ILE A 89 -2.67 -2.26 9.19
CA ILE A 89 -2.50 -2.63 7.79
C ILE A 89 -2.30 -1.38 6.94
N LEU A 90 -3.01 -0.32 7.26
CA LEU A 90 -2.83 0.94 6.53
C LEU A 90 -1.40 1.45 6.65
N ILE A 91 -0.86 1.42 7.86
CA ILE A 91 0.49 1.90 8.08
C ILE A 91 1.50 1.02 7.35
N GLN A 92 1.34 -0.28 7.45
CA GLN A 92 2.27 -1.19 6.80
C GLN A 92 2.19 -1.09 5.28
N LEU A 93 0.99 -1.02 4.75
CA LEU A 93 0.81 -0.93 3.31
C LEU A 93 1.41 0.37 2.78
N ASP A 94 1.22 1.45 3.50
CA ASP A 94 1.80 2.73 3.12
C ASP A 94 3.32 2.63 3.06
N LYS A 95 3.91 1.97 4.05
CA LYS A 95 5.35 1.81 4.11
C LYS A 95 5.85 0.96 2.94
N TRP A 96 5.18 -0.16 2.67
CA TRP A 96 5.60 -1.04 1.60
C TRP A 96 5.47 -0.37 0.23
N ILE A 97 4.40 0.36 0.01
CA ILE A 97 4.21 1.05 -1.25
C ILE A 97 5.24 2.15 -1.41
N ASP A 98 5.54 2.85 -0.32
CA ASP A 98 6.57 3.87 -0.37
C ASP A 98 7.92 3.26 -0.72
N GLU A 99 8.24 2.12 -0.13
CA GLU A 99 9.47 1.43 -0.47
C GLU A 99 9.50 1.01 -1.93
N PHE A 100 8.35 0.60 -2.44
CA PHE A 100 8.28 0.17 -3.82
C PHE A 100 8.62 1.30 -4.78
N TRP A 101 8.10 2.49 -4.51
CA TRP A 101 8.33 3.62 -5.38
C TRP A 101 9.64 4.35 -5.09
N ASN A 102 10.14 4.21 -3.88
CA ASN A 102 11.32 4.96 -3.45
C ASN A 102 12.58 4.21 -3.81
N ILE A 103 12.96 4.28 -5.05
CA ILE A 103 14.10 3.58 -5.48
C ILE A 103 15.15 4.46 -5.95
N HIS A 104 16.31 4.12 -5.75
CA HIS A 104 17.45 4.86 -6.23
C HIS A 104 18.24 4.08 -7.23
#